data_2786ca94d1fd5603d00dfb50d105f924
#
_entry.id   2786ca94d1fd5603d00dfb50d105f924
#
_cell.length_a   1.000
_cell.length_b   1.000
_cell.length_c   1.000
_cell.angle_alpha   90.00
_cell.angle_beta   90.00
_cell.angle_gamma   90.00
#
_symmetry.space_group_name_H-M   'P 1'
#
loop_
_entity.id
_entity.type
_entity.pdbx_description
1 polymer ?
#
loop_
_entity_poly.entity_id
_entity_poly.type
_entity_poly.pdbx_seq_one_letter_code
_entity_poly.pdbx_strand_id
1 'polypeptide(L)'
;MNILSVFSELLAQSGFAAITWQQCVMLLVSFVLLYLAIKKQFEPLLLLPIAFGMFLANLPLAGLMNEADHWYQSGVLKIMYMGVKSSLFPCLIFMAVGAMTDFGPLIANPVSLLLGAAAQFGIYVAFTLANATGLFTPGECAAIGIIGGADGPTAIYIANNLAPDLVAPIAVAAYSYMALIPLIQPPIMKALTTKKERQIVMKQLRKVSKVEKVVFPVFVVLFCSLLLPSVAPLLGMLMLGNLFRESGVTGRLSDTAQNALCNIVTIMLGTTVGATANGEIFLRVQTLAIIAMGLLAFAFATVGGILLGKVLCAITGGKINPLIGSAGVSAVPMAARVAQTVGAKENPTNFLLMHAMGPNVAGVIGSAVAAGYFMLMFKS
;
A
#
# COMPACT_ATOMS: atom_id res chain seq x y z
N MET A 1 47.69 14.98 28.37
CA MET A 1 46.46 15.21 27.55
C MET A 1 45.58 16.16 28.33
N ASN A 2 45.29 17.31 27.78
CA ASN A 2 44.48 18.32 28.50
C ASN A 2 42.98 17.95 28.33
N ILE A 3 42.21 17.87 29.42
CA ILE A 3 40.79 17.44 29.39
C ILE A 3 40.01 18.29 28.40
N LEU A 4 40.34 19.59 28.29
CA LEU A 4 39.72 20.49 27.32
C LEU A 4 40.00 20.12 25.86
N SER A 5 41.21 19.62 25.54
CA SER A 5 41.52 19.18 24.16
C SER A 5 40.80 17.92 23.80
N VAL A 6 40.62 16.95 24.73
CA VAL A 6 39.83 15.75 24.53
C VAL A 6 38.34 16.09 24.32
N PHE A 7 37.79 17.04 25.08
CA PHE A 7 36.42 17.51 24.90
C PHE A 7 36.20 18.21 23.55
N SER A 8 37.16 19.02 23.12
CA SER A 8 37.08 19.72 21.82
C SER A 8 37.18 18.72 20.64
N GLU A 9 38.04 17.71 20.75
CA GLU A 9 38.14 16.65 19.75
C GLU A 9 36.86 15.77 19.70
N LEU A 10 36.28 15.41 20.84
CA LEU A 10 35.01 14.69 20.91
C LEU A 10 33.86 15.50 20.29
N LEU A 11 33.79 16.81 20.56
CA LEU A 11 32.79 17.67 19.94
C LEU A 11 33.00 17.82 18.43
N ALA A 12 34.23 17.97 17.98
CA ALA A 12 34.57 18.10 16.55
C ALA A 12 34.28 16.83 15.76
N GLN A 13 34.41 15.65 16.39
CA GLN A 13 34.09 14.33 15.78
C GLN A 13 32.64 13.89 16.06
N SER A 14 31.88 14.67 16.81
CA SER A 14 30.48 14.32 17.15
C SER A 14 29.52 14.61 16.01
N GLY A 15 28.38 13.91 16.00
CA GLY A 15 27.28 14.18 15.09
C GLY A 15 26.74 15.61 15.20
N PHE A 16 26.93 16.32 16.33
CA PHE A 16 26.53 17.72 16.48
C PHE A 16 27.31 18.67 15.58
N ALA A 17 28.60 18.39 15.33
CA ALA A 17 29.41 19.19 14.43
C ALA A 17 29.18 18.85 12.94
N ALA A 18 28.76 17.62 12.67
CA ALA A 18 28.59 17.08 11.31
C ALA A 18 27.14 17.20 10.76
N ILE A 19 26.18 17.67 11.59
CA ILE A 19 24.79 17.73 11.18
C ILE A 19 24.57 18.76 10.07
N THR A 20 23.87 18.34 9.01
CA THR A 20 23.48 19.21 7.90
C THR A 20 22.07 19.77 8.10
N TRP A 21 21.74 20.88 7.43
CA TRP A 21 20.39 21.42 7.49
C TRP A 21 19.33 20.46 6.92
N GLN A 22 19.69 19.69 5.89
CA GLN A 22 18.81 18.65 5.33
C GLN A 22 18.50 17.57 6.36
N GLN A 23 19.50 17.12 7.12
CA GLN A 23 19.31 16.16 8.22
C GLN A 23 18.41 16.73 9.31
N CYS A 24 18.59 18.02 9.70
CA CYS A 24 17.70 18.67 10.67
C CYS A 24 16.23 18.65 10.21
N VAL A 25 15.98 18.97 8.93
CA VAL A 25 14.62 18.94 8.37
C VAL A 25 14.06 17.52 8.37
N MET A 26 14.86 16.52 7.98
CA MET A 26 14.41 15.12 7.96
C MET A 26 14.16 14.56 9.36
N LEU A 27 14.94 14.96 10.35
CA LEU A 27 14.68 14.64 11.77
C LEU A 27 13.34 15.24 12.22
N LEU A 28 13.06 16.50 11.85
CA LEU A 28 11.77 17.13 12.13
C LEU A 28 10.61 16.37 11.45
N VAL A 29 10.77 16.03 10.17
CA VAL A 29 9.77 15.24 9.42
C VAL A 29 9.54 13.90 10.10
N SER A 30 10.60 13.21 10.52
CA SER A 30 10.48 11.93 11.21
C SER A 30 9.73 12.06 12.54
N PHE A 31 9.96 13.12 13.32
CA PHE A 31 9.20 13.39 14.55
C PHE A 31 7.72 13.69 14.28
N VAL A 32 7.41 14.41 13.21
CA VAL A 32 6.01 14.63 12.80
C VAL A 32 5.34 13.30 12.44
N LEU A 33 6.00 12.44 11.64
CA LEU A 33 5.47 11.13 11.28
C LEU A 33 5.31 10.22 12.51
N LEU A 34 6.26 10.23 13.45
CA LEU A 34 6.14 9.51 14.72
C LEU A 34 4.95 10.01 15.54
N TYR A 35 4.74 11.32 15.61
CA TYR A 35 3.57 11.89 16.28
C TYR A 35 2.26 11.46 15.62
N LEU A 36 2.21 11.44 14.28
CA LEU A 36 1.03 10.97 13.54
C LEU A 36 0.77 9.49 13.80
N ALA A 37 1.81 8.65 13.79
CA ALA A 37 1.69 7.22 14.06
C ALA A 37 1.22 6.95 15.51
N ILE A 38 1.85 7.60 16.51
CA ILE A 38 1.62 7.29 17.93
C ILE A 38 0.35 7.99 18.44
N LYS A 39 0.24 9.32 18.23
CA LYS A 39 -0.86 10.10 18.82
C LYS A 39 -2.13 10.07 17.99
N LYS A 40 -2.00 10.10 16.66
CA LYS A 40 -3.12 10.10 15.73
C LYS A 40 -3.50 8.68 15.27
N GLN A 41 -2.68 7.69 15.58
CA GLN A 41 -2.86 6.28 15.18
C GLN A 41 -3.04 6.08 13.68
N PHE A 42 -2.30 6.87 12.88
CA PHE A 42 -2.28 6.76 11.43
C PHE A 42 -1.42 5.56 11.03
N GLU A 43 -2.06 4.44 10.70
CA GLU A 43 -1.44 3.18 10.29
C GLU A 43 -0.17 2.85 11.11
N PRO A 44 -0.28 2.74 12.46
CA PRO A 44 0.87 2.74 13.36
C PRO A 44 1.83 1.57 13.11
N LEU A 45 1.32 0.43 12.63
CA LEU A 45 2.14 -0.77 12.38
C LEU A 45 3.19 -0.54 11.28
N LEU A 46 2.93 0.34 10.32
CA LEU A 46 3.83 0.64 9.21
C LEU A 46 4.48 2.01 9.34
N LEU A 47 3.69 3.04 9.66
CA LEU A 47 4.20 4.41 9.71
C LEU A 47 5.25 4.60 10.82
N LEU A 48 5.10 3.93 11.98
CA LEU A 48 6.05 4.04 13.07
C LEU A 48 7.44 3.48 12.70
N PRO A 49 7.58 2.23 12.18
CA PRO A 49 8.87 1.74 11.70
C PRO A 49 9.48 2.59 10.59
N ILE A 50 8.68 3.09 9.64
CA ILE A 50 9.14 3.97 8.56
C ILE A 50 9.71 5.26 9.15
N ALA A 51 8.95 5.93 10.03
CA ALA A 51 9.37 7.18 10.63
C ALA A 51 10.64 7.01 11.49
N PHE A 52 10.75 5.90 12.21
CA PHE A 52 11.94 5.61 13.02
C PHE A 52 13.14 5.23 12.15
N GLY A 53 12.94 4.49 11.06
CA GLY A 53 13.99 4.21 10.07
C GLY A 53 14.53 5.50 9.42
N MET A 54 13.62 6.43 9.06
CA MET A 54 13.98 7.77 8.56
C MET A 54 14.77 8.54 9.61
N PHE A 55 14.36 8.53 10.87
CA PHE A 55 15.09 9.12 11.98
C PHE A 55 16.52 8.57 12.07
N LEU A 56 16.68 7.26 12.12
CA LEU A 56 17.99 6.61 12.24
C LEU A 56 18.94 6.92 11.07
N ALA A 57 18.43 6.93 9.84
CA ALA A 57 19.25 7.17 8.65
C ALA A 57 19.71 8.62 8.50
N ASN A 58 19.02 9.57 9.14
CA ASN A 58 19.37 10.99 9.14
C ASN A 58 20.18 11.40 10.38
N LEU A 59 20.59 10.46 11.24
CA LEU A 59 21.56 10.73 12.29
C LEU A 59 22.97 10.89 11.67
N PRO A 60 23.67 12.00 11.93
CA PRO A 60 24.99 12.23 11.38
C PRO A 60 25.99 11.16 11.83
N LEU A 61 26.86 10.73 10.92
CA LEU A 61 27.95 9.78 11.16
C LEU A 61 27.52 8.38 11.64
N ALA A 62 26.22 8.07 11.65
CA ALA A 62 25.71 6.78 12.17
C ALA A 62 26.09 5.56 11.28
N GLY A 63 26.36 5.76 9.99
CA GLY A 63 26.84 4.73 9.07
C GLY A 63 25.84 3.59 8.79
N LEU A 64 24.59 3.68 9.25
CA LEU A 64 23.60 2.60 9.20
C LEU A 64 23.20 2.18 7.77
N MET A 65 23.32 3.12 6.81
CA MET A 65 23.00 2.91 5.39
C MET A 65 24.23 2.94 4.50
N ASN A 66 25.46 2.95 5.07
CA ASN A 66 26.69 2.96 4.30
C ASN A 66 26.80 1.68 3.48
N GLU A 67 27.27 1.82 2.23
CA GLU A 67 27.58 0.73 1.33
C GLU A 67 29.08 0.42 1.41
N ALA A 68 29.43 -0.85 1.51
CA ALA A 68 30.81 -1.34 1.50
C ALA A 68 31.01 -2.32 0.34
N ASP A 69 32.27 -2.59 -0.04
CA ASP A 69 32.63 -3.52 -1.12
C ASP A 69 32.04 -4.92 -0.91
N HIS A 70 31.99 -5.35 0.34
CA HIS A 70 31.33 -6.59 0.72
C HIS A 70 30.03 -6.30 1.45
N TRP A 71 28.93 -6.92 1.03
CA TRP A 71 27.58 -6.69 1.56
C TRP A 71 27.50 -6.84 3.09
N TYR A 72 28.23 -7.78 3.70
CA TYR A 72 28.24 -8.03 5.14
C TYR A 72 29.01 -6.98 5.97
N GLN A 73 29.76 -6.10 5.31
CA GLN A 73 30.46 -4.96 5.93
C GLN A 73 29.65 -3.65 5.81
N SER A 74 28.56 -3.68 5.06
CA SER A 74 27.67 -2.54 4.92
C SER A 74 26.93 -2.23 6.23
N GLY A 75 26.36 -1.04 6.34
CA GLY A 75 25.56 -0.65 7.49
C GLY A 75 24.38 -1.61 7.71
N VAL A 76 23.98 -1.84 8.96
CA VAL A 76 22.98 -2.85 9.33
C VAL A 76 21.64 -2.65 8.62
N LEU A 77 21.18 -1.39 8.45
CA LEU A 77 19.94 -1.10 7.73
C LEU A 77 20.10 -1.32 6.21
N LYS A 78 21.32 -1.12 5.67
CA LYS A 78 21.62 -1.43 4.27
C LYS A 78 21.55 -2.94 4.01
N ILE A 79 22.07 -3.75 4.93
CA ILE A 79 21.98 -5.23 4.85
C ILE A 79 20.52 -5.68 4.88
N MET A 80 19.74 -5.17 5.83
CA MET A 80 18.31 -5.48 5.92
C MET A 80 17.53 -5.00 4.67
N TYR A 81 17.93 -3.86 4.07
CA TYR A 81 17.31 -3.32 2.86
C TYR A 81 17.45 -4.25 1.64
N MET A 82 18.40 -5.18 1.64
CA MET A 82 18.49 -6.19 0.58
C MET A 82 17.21 -7.02 0.43
N GLY A 83 16.47 -7.24 1.52
CA GLY A 83 15.17 -7.91 1.47
C GLY A 83 14.08 -7.09 0.75
N VAL A 84 14.20 -5.74 0.75
CA VAL A 84 13.37 -4.86 -0.08
C VAL A 84 13.85 -4.93 -1.53
N LYS A 85 15.16 -4.75 -1.74
CA LYS A 85 15.79 -4.71 -3.07
C LYS A 85 15.59 -6.02 -3.85
N SER A 86 15.56 -7.17 -3.17
CA SER A 86 15.24 -8.47 -3.78
C SER A 86 13.74 -8.71 -3.97
N SER A 87 12.88 -7.76 -3.56
CA SER A 87 11.42 -7.90 -3.53
C SER A 87 10.89 -9.00 -2.58
N LEU A 88 11.75 -9.56 -1.72
CA LEU A 88 11.39 -10.62 -0.77
C LEU A 88 10.32 -10.13 0.23
N PHE A 89 10.57 -8.98 0.86
CA PHE A 89 9.65 -8.46 1.88
C PHE A 89 8.26 -8.11 1.33
N PRO A 90 8.11 -7.38 0.20
CA PRO A 90 6.80 -7.18 -0.40
C PRO A 90 6.05 -8.47 -0.67
N CYS A 91 6.70 -9.50 -1.22
CA CYS A 91 6.07 -10.79 -1.50
C CYS A 91 5.62 -11.50 -0.22
N LEU A 92 6.43 -11.48 0.86
CA LEU A 92 6.04 -12.08 2.15
C LEU A 92 4.88 -11.35 2.81
N ILE A 93 4.80 -10.01 2.70
CA ILE A 93 3.63 -9.25 3.16
C ILE A 93 2.39 -9.64 2.35
N PHE A 94 2.51 -9.81 1.04
CA PHE A 94 1.40 -10.30 0.22
C PHE A 94 0.88 -11.67 0.66
N MET A 95 1.77 -12.58 1.03
CA MET A 95 1.39 -13.87 1.62
C MET A 95 0.63 -13.69 2.94
N ALA A 96 1.11 -12.80 3.80
CA ALA A 96 0.44 -12.49 5.07
C ALA A 96 -0.96 -11.89 4.83
N VAL A 97 -1.07 -10.93 3.91
CA VAL A 97 -2.34 -10.32 3.49
C VAL A 97 -3.30 -11.38 2.93
N GLY A 98 -2.80 -12.32 2.12
CA GLY A 98 -3.58 -13.45 1.60
C GLY A 98 -4.14 -14.34 2.70
N ALA A 99 -3.33 -14.64 3.72
CA ALA A 99 -3.77 -15.44 4.88
C ALA A 99 -4.81 -14.70 5.75
N MET A 100 -4.78 -13.37 5.78
CA MET A 100 -5.78 -12.56 6.49
C MET A 100 -7.07 -12.36 5.68
N THR A 101 -7.01 -12.46 4.35
CA THR A 101 -8.09 -12.07 3.44
C THR A 101 -9.12 -13.18 3.24
N ASP A 102 -10.41 -12.85 3.37
CA ASP A 102 -11.51 -13.72 2.97
C ASP A 102 -12.02 -13.32 1.57
N PHE A 103 -11.76 -14.18 0.59
CA PHE A 103 -12.24 -14.01 -0.79
C PHE A 103 -13.69 -14.47 -0.98
N GLY A 104 -14.34 -15.02 0.05
CA GLY A 104 -15.73 -15.44 0.01
C GLY A 104 -16.70 -14.39 -0.57
N PRO A 105 -16.69 -13.13 -0.11
CA PRO A 105 -17.54 -12.08 -0.67
C PRO A 105 -17.33 -11.84 -2.18
N LEU A 106 -16.09 -11.93 -2.66
CA LEU A 106 -15.76 -11.80 -4.07
C LEU A 106 -16.28 -12.99 -4.89
N ILE A 107 -16.07 -14.20 -4.40
CA ILE A 107 -16.55 -15.44 -5.03
C ILE A 107 -18.10 -15.47 -5.06
N ALA A 108 -18.73 -15.00 -3.97
CA ALA A 108 -20.18 -14.92 -3.87
C ALA A 108 -20.80 -13.94 -4.87
N ASN A 109 -20.10 -12.84 -5.16
CA ASN A 109 -20.54 -11.80 -6.09
C ASN A 109 -19.40 -11.36 -7.03
N PRO A 110 -19.16 -12.09 -8.15
CA PRO A 110 -18.08 -11.79 -9.09
C PRO A 110 -18.16 -10.40 -9.74
N VAL A 111 -19.32 -9.74 -9.76
CA VAL A 111 -19.47 -8.36 -10.22
C VAL A 111 -18.58 -7.40 -9.45
N SER A 112 -18.21 -7.76 -8.22
CA SER A 112 -17.23 -7.04 -7.40
C SER A 112 -15.87 -6.88 -8.07
N LEU A 113 -15.46 -7.79 -8.97
CA LEU A 113 -14.23 -7.65 -9.76
C LEU A 113 -14.23 -6.39 -10.61
N LEU A 114 -15.38 -6.07 -11.20
CA LEU A 114 -15.52 -4.85 -12.02
C LEU A 114 -15.34 -3.57 -11.18
N LEU A 115 -15.84 -3.57 -9.94
CA LEU A 115 -15.68 -2.43 -9.02
C LEU A 115 -14.22 -2.28 -8.57
N GLY A 116 -13.53 -3.39 -8.30
CA GLY A 116 -12.09 -3.38 -8.04
C GLY A 116 -11.29 -2.88 -9.23
N ALA A 117 -11.62 -3.35 -10.43
CA ALA A 117 -10.99 -2.88 -11.68
C ALA A 117 -11.23 -1.39 -11.92
N ALA A 118 -12.44 -0.88 -11.68
CA ALA A 118 -12.76 0.54 -11.85
C ALA A 118 -11.98 1.44 -10.88
N ALA A 119 -11.67 0.97 -9.68
CA ALA A 119 -10.86 1.72 -8.73
C ALA A 119 -9.39 1.83 -9.19
N GLN A 120 -8.90 0.92 -10.06
CA GLN A 120 -7.56 1.06 -10.65
C GLN A 120 -7.46 2.27 -11.60
N PHE A 121 -8.57 2.93 -11.93
CA PHE A 121 -8.57 4.20 -12.66
C PHE A 121 -7.63 5.23 -12.03
N GLY A 122 -7.52 5.25 -10.70
CA GLY A 122 -6.57 6.10 -9.98
C GLY A 122 -5.11 5.85 -10.35
N ILE A 123 -4.72 4.60 -10.64
CA ILE A 123 -3.38 4.24 -11.10
C ILE A 123 -3.07 4.91 -12.44
N TYR A 124 -3.97 4.78 -13.40
CA TYR A 124 -3.77 5.33 -14.74
C TYR A 124 -3.83 6.85 -14.77
N VAL A 125 -4.68 7.47 -13.94
CA VAL A 125 -4.71 8.93 -13.78
C VAL A 125 -3.38 9.43 -13.22
N ALA A 126 -2.85 8.83 -12.17
CA ALA A 126 -1.58 9.24 -11.59
C ALA A 126 -0.41 9.02 -12.55
N PHE A 127 -0.38 7.88 -13.26
CA PHE A 127 0.60 7.62 -14.32
C PHE A 127 0.57 8.72 -15.39
N THR A 128 -0.62 9.05 -15.90
CA THR A 128 -0.80 10.07 -16.94
C THR A 128 -0.38 11.46 -16.45
N LEU A 129 -0.77 11.82 -15.22
CA LEU A 129 -0.37 13.09 -14.60
C LEU A 129 1.14 13.16 -14.41
N ALA A 130 1.77 12.10 -13.90
CA ALA A 130 3.22 12.04 -13.72
C ALA A 130 3.94 12.21 -15.07
N ASN A 131 3.48 11.52 -16.10
CA ASN A 131 4.03 11.62 -17.46
C ASN A 131 3.84 13.03 -18.05
N ALA A 132 2.71 13.67 -17.82
CA ALA A 132 2.42 15.01 -18.32
C ALA A 132 3.29 16.10 -17.67
N THR A 133 3.86 15.87 -16.48
CA THR A 133 4.78 16.82 -15.85
C THR A 133 6.13 16.91 -16.54
N GLY A 134 6.55 15.87 -17.27
CA GLY A 134 7.88 15.76 -17.85
C GLY A 134 9.04 15.65 -16.84
N LEU A 135 8.72 15.48 -15.54
CA LEU A 135 9.71 15.42 -14.45
C LEU A 135 10.24 14.00 -14.22
N PHE A 136 9.59 12.99 -14.77
CA PHE A 136 9.80 11.58 -14.46
C PHE A 136 9.97 10.76 -15.72
N THR A 137 10.80 9.73 -15.64
CA THR A 137 10.90 8.70 -16.67
C THR A 137 9.63 7.85 -16.73
N PRO A 138 9.34 7.14 -17.83
CA PRO A 138 8.15 6.28 -17.91
C PRO A 138 8.07 5.22 -16.80
N GLY A 139 9.22 4.64 -16.37
CA GLY A 139 9.29 3.70 -15.25
C GLY A 139 8.95 4.36 -13.91
N GLU A 140 9.45 5.57 -13.68
CA GLU A 140 9.10 6.35 -12.48
C GLU A 140 7.62 6.75 -12.49
N CYS A 141 7.06 7.13 -13.66
CA CYS A 141 5.63 7.40 -13.79
C CYS A 141 4.78 6.18 -13.43
N ALA A 142 5.21 4.97 -13.84
CA ALA A 142 4.54 3.73 -13.47
C ALA A 142 4.61 3.46 -11.96
N ALA A 143 5.77 3.71 -11.34
CA ALA A 143 5.96 3.57 -9.90
C ALA A 143 5.14 4.59 -9.09
N ILE A 144 4.97 5.81 -9.60
CA ILE A 144 4.09 6.82 -9.00
C ILE A 144 2.62 6.44 -9.20
N GLY A 145 2.28 5.99 -10.41
CA GLY A 145 0.92 5.59 -10.76
C GLY A 145 0.36 4.53 -9.82
N ILE A 146 1.16 3.52 -9.49
CA ILE A 146 0.71 2.38 -8.66
C ILE A 146 0.25 2.80 -7.25
N ILE A 147 0.64 3.97 -6.74
CA ILE A 147 0.15 4.53 -5.47
C ILE A 147 -1.38 4.60 -5.48
N GLY A 148 -1.98 4.88 -6.65
CA GLY A 148 -3.45 4.95 -6.82
C GLY A 148 -4.19 3.64 -6.53
N GLY A 149 -3.51 2.50 -6.56
CA GLY A 149 -4.08 1.22 -6.15
C GLY A 149 -4.31 1.09 -4.65
N ALA A 150 -3.71 1.97 -3.85
CA ALA A 150 -3.75 1.95 -2.38
C ALA A 150 -3.21 0.65 -1.78
N ASP A 151 -2.11 0.17 -2.34
CA ASP A 151 -1.46 -1.08 -1.98
C ASP A 151 0.04 -0.81 -1.72
N GLY A 152 0.38 -0.64 -0.44
CA GLY A 152 1.74 -0.29 -0.02
C GLY A 152 2.81 -1.28 -0.49
N PRO A 153 2.65 -2.60 -0.25
CA PRO A 153 3.59 -3.61 -0.72
C PRO A 153 3.78 -3.62 -2.25
N THR A 154 2.70 -3.48 -3.02
CA THR A 154 2.77 -3.36 -4.48
C THR A 154 3.51 -2.09 -4.91
N ALA A 155 3.25 -0.97 -4.23
CA ALA A 155 3.93 0.29 -4.52
C ALA A 155 5.45 0.17 -4.30
N ILE A 156 5.87 -0.47 -3.19
CA ILE A 156 7.29 -0.73 -2.92
C ILE A 156 7.88 -1.69 -3.96
N TYR A 157 7.15 -2.76 -4.31
CA TYR A 157 7.60 -3.73 -5.31
C TYR A 157 7.90 -3.07 -6.66
N ILE A 158 6.98 -2.25 -7.15
CA ILE A 158 7.14 -1.54 -8.43
C ILE A 158 8.21 -0.47 -8.34
N ALA A 159 8.21 0.36 -7.28
CA ALA A 159 9.22 1.38 -7.09
C ALA A 159 10.64 0.80 -7.05
N ASN A 160 10.83 -0.31 -6.33
CA ASN A 160 12.11 -1.00 -6.24
C ASN A 160 12.63 -1.52 -7.60
N ASN A 161 11.73 -1.92 -8.50
CA ASN A 161 12.09 -2.46 -9.80
C ASN A 161 12.21 -1.40 -10.90
N LEU A 162 11.38 -0.35 -10.89
CA LEU A 162 11.28 0.64 -11.97
C LEU A 162 11.80 2.04 -11.58
N ALA A 163 11.87 2.35 -10.28
CA ALA A 163 12.26 3.66 -9.76
C ALA A 163 12.99 3.54 -8.40
N PRO A 164 14.18 2.90 -8.34
CA PRO A 164 14.85 2.59 -7.07
C PRO A 164 15.14 3.83 -6.20
N ASP A 165 15.40 4.98 -6.82
CA ASP A 165 15.68 6.23 -6.12
C ASP A 165 14.42 6.86 -5.50
N LEU A 166 13.22 6.46 -5.94
CA LEU A 166 11.94 6.97 -5.48
C LEU A 166 11.21 6.03 -4.51
N VAL A 167 11.83 4.92 -4.08
CA VAL A 167 11.20 3.95 -3.16
C VAL A 167 10.72 4.62 -1.87
N ALA A 168 11.57 5.47 -1.24
CA ALA A 168 11.21 6.15 0.00
C ALA A 168 10.05 7.13 -0.16
N PRO A 169 10.09 8.11 -1.10
CA PRO A 169 8.96 9.02 -1.29
C PRO A 169 7.66 8.30 -1.65
N ILE A 170 7.73 7.26 -2.52
CA ILE A 170 6.55 6.47 -2.93
C ILE A 170 5.97 5.70 -1.74
N ALA A 171 6.82 5.06 -0.94
CA ALA A 171 6.35 4.31 0.23
C ALA A 171 5.72 5.22 1.28
N VAL A 172 6.38 6.35 1.62
CA VAL A 172 5.83 7.33 2.57
C VAL A 172 4.49 7.88 2.07
N ALA A 173 4.39 8.22 0.78
CA ALA A 173 3.14 8.67 0.18
C ALA A 173 2.05 7.59 0.28
N ALA A 174 2.32 6.37 -0.20
CA ALA A 174 1.36 5.26 -0.23
C ALA A 174 0.79 4.96 1.17
N TYR A 175 1.65 4.79 2.18
CA TYR A 175 1.22 4.46 3.54
C TYR A 175 0.54 5.64 4.25
N SER A 176 1.01 6.88 4.03
CA SER A 176 0.35 8.05 4.60
C SER A 176 -1.08 8.21 4.08
N TYR A 177 -1.30 7.96 2.78
CA TYR A 177 -2.65 8.07 2.19
C TYR A 177 -3.56 6.93 2.59
N MET A 178 -3.05 5.72 2.77
CA MET A 178 -3.84 4.62 3.35
C MET A 178 -4.41 5.02 4.71
N ALA A 179 -3.61 5.68 5.55
CA ALA A 179 -4.07 6.19 6.84
C ALA A 179 -5.13 7.29 6.72
N LEU A 180 -5.12 8.06 5.64
CA LEU A 180 -6.06 9.16 5.38
C LEU A 180 -7.36 8.73 4.69
N ILE A 181 -7.51 7.45 4.33
CA ILE A 181 -8.75 6.91 3.70
C ILE A 181 -10.03 7.35 4.43
N PRO A 182 -10.12 7.24 5.78
CA PRO A 182 -11.33 7.65 6.49
C PRO A 182 -11.64 9.15 6.38
N LEU A 183 -10.68 9.98 5.99
CA LEU A 183 -10.85 11.42 5.78
C LEU A 183 -11.12 11.76 4.30
N ILE A 184 -10.45 11.08 3.37
CA ILE A 184 -10.50 11.37 1.93
C ILE A 184 -11.76 10.79 1.29
N GLN A 185 -12.12 9.55 1.59
CA GLN A 185 -13.23 8.88 0.91
C GLN A 185 -14.62 9.44 1.25
N PRO A 186 -15.01 9.71 2.53
CA PRO A 186 -16.37 10.12 2.85
C PRO A 186 -16.86 11.39 2.15
N PRO A 187 -16.05 12.47 2.01
CA PRO A 187 -16.47 13.64 1.22
C PRO A 187 -16.76 13.30 -0.24
N ILE A 188 -15.88 12.51 -0.88
CA ILE A 188 -16.04 12.08 -2.29
C ILE A 188 -17.29 11.21 -2.44
N MET A 189 -17.50 10.25 -1.54
CA MET A 189 -18.67 9.38 -1.51
C MET A 189 -19.97 10.19 -1.44
N LYS A 190 -20.03 11.18 -0.54
CA LYS A 190 -21.19 12.04 -0.37
C LYS A 190 -21.44 12.96 -1.56
N ALA A 191 -20.36 13.48 -2.17
CA ALA A 191 -20.45 14.36 -3.34
C ALA A 191 -20.96 13.61 -4.59
N LEU A 192 -20.58 12.34 -4.76
CA LEU A 192 -20.91 11.57 -5.95
C LEU A 192 -22.18 10.73 -5.81
N THR A 193 -22.73 10.56 -4.60
CA THR A 193 -23.92 9.73 -4.38
C THR A 193 -25.04 10.53 -3.74
N THR A 194 -26.26 10.22 -4.14
CA THR A 194 -27.47 10.77 -3.52
C THR A 194 -27.79 10.07 -2.20
N LYS A 195 -28.58 10.73 -1.33
CA LYS A 195 -29.04 10.12 -0.07
C LYS A 195 -29.83 8.82 -0.31
N LYS A 196 -30.64 8.78 -1.36
CA LYS A 196 -31.41 7.58 -1.74
C LYS A 196 -30.50 6.41 -2.10
N GLU A 197 -29.44 6.66 -2.90
CA GLU A 197 -28.46 5.64 -3.28
C GLU A 197 -27.71 5.10 -2.07
N ARG A 198 -27.33 5.95 -1.11
CA ARG A 198 -26.62 5.53 0.11
C ARG A 198 -27.46 4.69 1.06
N GLN A 199 -28.80 4.82 0.99
CA GLN A 199 -29.75 4.06 1.81
C GLN A 199 -30.09 2.69 1.24
N ILE A 200 -29.64 2.33 0.04
CA ILE A 200 -29.93 1.03 -0.59
C ILE A 200 -29.40 -0.10 0.27
N VAL A 201 -30.28 -1.01 0.69
CA VAL A 201 -29.96 -2.23 1.42
C VAL A 201 -29.74 -3.35 0.41
N MET A 202 -28.57 -3.98 0.45
CA MET A 202 -28.25 -5.08 -0.46
C MET A 202 -28.73 -6.41 0.09
N LYS A 203 -29.11 -7.33 -0.80
CA LYS A 203 -29.49 -8.70 -0.42
C LYS A 203 -28.28 -9.47 0.10
N GLN A 204 -28.51 -10.37 1.06
CA GLN A 204 -27.46 -11.23 1.62
C GLN A 204 -26.72 -11.99 0.52
N LEU A 205 -25.39 -12.10 0.66
CA LEU A 205 -24.55 -12.88 -0.25
C LEU A 205 -24.84 -14.36 -0.14
N ARG A 206 -24.69 -15.09 -1.26
CA ARG A 206 -24.79 -16.55 -1.25
C ARG A 206 -23.68 -17.17 -0.39
N LYS A 207 -23.95 -18.33 0.18
CA LYS A 207 -22.91 -19.12 0.83
C LYS A 207 -21.95 -19.68 -0.22
N VAL A 208 -20.65 -19.56 0.04
CA VAL A 208 -19.58 -20.09 -0.80
C VAL A 208 -19.13 -21.44 -0.22
N SER A 209 -19.01 -22.44 -1.07
CA SER A 209 -18.56 -23.77 -0.65
C SER A 209 -17.06 -23.79 -0.34
N LYS A 210 -16.62 -24.76 0.46
CA LYS A 210 -15.19 -24.95 0.77
C LYS A 210 -14.36 -25.23 -0.51
N VAL A 211 -14.92 -25.98 -1.44
CA VAL A 211 -14.26 -26.30 -2.71
C VAL A 211 -14.01 -25.02 -3.52
N GLU A 212 -15.03 -24.15 -3.66
CA GLU A 212 -14.86 -22.86 -4.36
C GLU A 212 -13.73 -22.03 -3.72
N LYS A 213 -13.67 -21.96 -2.39
CA LYS A 213 -12.65 -21.21 -1.64
C LYS A 213 -11.22 -21.76 -1.83
N VAL A 214 -11.06 -23.07 -1.96
CA VAL A 214 -9.75 -23.72 -2.18
C VAL A 214 -9.33 -23.66 -3.65
N VAL A 215 -10.25 -23.80 -4.58
CA VAL A 215 -9.96 -23.78 -6.03
C VAL A 215 -9.67 -22.36 -6.52
N PHE A 216 -10.35 -21.35 -5.95
CA PHE A 216 -10.24 -19.96 -6.38
C PHE A 216 -8.80 -19.43 -6.40
N PRO A 217 -7.99 -19.52 -5.32
CA PRO A 217 -6.62 -19.01 -5.33
C PRO A 217 -5.73 -19.70 -6.37
N VAL A 218 -5.88 -21.01 -6.56
CA VAL A 218 -5.11 -21.76 -7.56
C VAL A 218 -5.50 -21.33 -8.97
N PHE A 219 -6.79 -21.19 -9.25
CA PHE A 219 -7.31 -20.73 -10.53
C PHE A 219 -6.83 -19.31 -10.86
N VAL A 220 -6.90 -18.37 -9.90
CA VAL A 220 -6.49 -16.98 -10.10
C VAL A 220 -4.99 -16.89 -10.41
N VAL A 221 -4.13 -17.61 -9.67
CA VAL A 221 -2.68 -17.63 -9.95
C VAL A 221 -2.42 -18.20 -11.35
N LEU A 222 -3.01 -19.35 -11.67
CA LEU A 222 -2.80 -20.00 -12.97
C LEU A 222 -3.22 -19.07 -14.11
N PHE A 223 -4.45 -18.57 -14.07
CA PHE A 223 -5.00 -17.72 -15.13
C PHE A 223 -4.23 -16.41 -15.30
N CYS A 224 -3.99 -15.69 -14.20
CA CYS A 224 -3.32 -14.40 -14.27
C CYS A 224 -1.83 -14.54 -14.65
N SER A 225 -1.13 -15.57 -14.16
CA SER A 225 0.29 -15.77 -14.47
C SER A 225 0.53 -16.29 -15.90
N LEU A 226 -0.42 -17.04 -16.47
CA LEU A 226 -0.35 -17.41 -17.87
C LEU A 226 -0.60 -16.20 -18.80
N LEU A 227 -1.46 -15.27 -18.37
CA LEU A 227 -1.72 -14.05 -19.11
C LEU A 227 -0.58 -13.01 -18.94
N LEU A 228 -0.08 -12.84 -17.73
CA LEU A 228 0.96 -11.88 -17.35
C LEU A 228 1.95 -12.56 -16.38
N PRO A 229 3.03 -13.19 -16.89
CA PRO A 229 4.00 -13.90 -16.02
C PRO A 229 4.61 -13.03 -14.91
N SER A 230 4.76 -11.73 -15.13
CA SER A 230 5.29 -10.76 -14.16
C SER A 230 4.43 -10.58 -12.90
N VAL A 231 3.17 -11.01 -12.92
CA VAL A 231 2.26 -10.98 -11.76
C VAL A 231 2.57 -12.10 -10.75
N ALA A 232 3.17 -13.20 -11.21
CA ALA A 232 3.35 -14.42 -10.43
C ALA A 232 3.99 -14.21 -9.04
N PRO A 233 5.02 -13.37 -8.84
CA PRO A 233 5.62 -13.20 -7.51
C PRO A 233 4.64 -12.63 -6.47
N LEU A 234 3.93 -11.57 -6.80
CA LEU A 234 3.00 -10.92 -5.87
C LEU A 234 1.72 -11.74 -5.70
N LEU A 235 1.05 -12.04 -6.83
CA LEU A 235 -0.24 -12.72 -6.80
C LEU A 235 -0.10 -14.17 -6.33
N GLY A 236 0.98 -14.84 -6.68
CA GLY A 236 1.29 -16.19 -6.22
C GLY A 236 1.42 -16.25 -4.70
N MET A 237 2.15 -15.31 -4.10
CA MET A 237 2.30 -15.25 -2.65
C MET A 237 1.00 -14.86 -1.93
N LEU A 238 0.21 -13.93 -2.49
CA LEU A 238 -1.12 -13.59 -1.98
C LEU A 238 -2.01 -14.84 -1.92
N MET A 239 -2.08 -15.56 -3.03
CA MET A 239 -2.95 -16.73 -3.14
C MET A 239 -2.43 -17.93 -2.35
N LEU A 240 -1.11 -18.08 -2.20
CA LEU A 240 -0.52 -19.08 -1.30
C LEU A 240 -0.96 -18.85 0.15
N GLY A 241 -0.87 -17.60 0.62
CA GLY A 241 -1.36 -17.25 1.96
C GLY A 241 -2.84 -17.54 2.15
N ASN A 242 -3.66 -17.21 1.15
CA ASN A 242 -5.09 -17.54 1.16
C ASN A 242 -5.35 -19.04 1.17
N LEU A 243 -4.58 -19.81 0.42
CA LEU A 243 -4.69 -21.27 0.40
C LEU A 243 -4.33 -21.88 1.76
N PHE A 244 -3.36 -21.32 2.50
CA PHE A 244 -3.07 -21.74 3.89
C PHE A 244 -4.31 -21.63 4.78
N ARG A 245 -5.07 -20.56 4.62
CA ARG A 245 -6.29 -20.30 5.40
C ARG A 245 -7.43 -21.24 4.97
N GLU A 246 -7.75 -21.27 3.67
CA GLU A 246 -8.98 -21.90 3.18
C GLU A 246 -8.86 -23.43 3.05
N SER A 247 -7.65 -23.98 2.97
CA SER A 247 -7.44 -25.45 2.92
C SER A 247 -7.95 -26.16 4.17
N GLY A 248 -7.83 -25.48 5.33
CA GLY A 248 -8.21 -26.02 6.63
C GLY A 248 -7.25 -27.08 7.20
N VAL A 249 -6.15 -27.41 6.48
CA VAL A 249 -5.15 -28.40 6.93
C VAL A 249 -3.83 -27.76 7.34
N THR A 250 -3.63 -26.48 7.04
CA THR A 250 -2.42 -25.71 7.30
C THR A 250 -2.65 -24.54 8.28
N GLY A 251 -3.54 -24.72 9.27
CA GLY A 251 -3.90 -23.66 10.21
C GLY A 251 -2.71 -23.02 10.92
N ARG A 252 -1.68 -23.80 11.29
CA ARG A 252 -0.44 -23.29 11.89
C ARG A 252 0.35 -22.37 10.95
N LEU A 253 0.41 -22.70 9.65
CA LEU A 253 1.08 -21.85 8.66
C LEU A 253 0.29 -20.57 8.42
N SER A 254 -1.04 -20.66 8.35
CA SER A 254 -1.92 -19.51 8.25
C SER A 254 -1.75 -18.56 9.45
N ASP A 255 -1.74 -19.09 10.66
CA ASP A 255 -1.53 -18.29 11.88
C ASP A 255 -0.15 -17.62 11.89
N THR A 256 0.91 -18.36 11.56
CA THR A 256 2.26 -17.81 11.47
C THR A 256 2.35 -16.71 10.40
N ALA A 257 1.76 -16.93 9.22
CA ALA A 257 1.80 -15.96 8.12
C ALA A 257 1.11 -14.65 8.49
N GLN A 258 -0.09 -14.71 9.05
CA GLN A 258 -0.89 -13.52 9.36
C GLN A 258 -0.43 -12.77 10.62
N ASN A 259 0.29 -13.41 11.53
CA ASN A 259 0.74 -12.83 12.80
C ASN A 259 2.28 -12.64 12.82
N ALA A 260 3.04 -13.68 13.16
CA ALA A 260 4.47 -13.57 13.41
C ALA A 260 5.25 -13.10 12.17
N LEU A 261 5.04 -13.73 11.02
CA LEU A 261 5.73 -13.39 9.78
C LEU A 261 5.36 -11.98 9.31
N CYS A 262 4.07 -11.64 9.31
CA CYS A 262 3.58 -10.32 8.95
C CYS A 262 4.26 -9.24 9.79
N ASN A 263 4.29 -9.40 11.11
CA ASN A 263 4.89 -8.43 12.03
C ASN A 263 6.40 -8.31 11.82
N ILE A 264 7.14 -9.43 11.71
CA ILE A 264 8.59 -9.42 11.49
C ILE A 264 8.92 -8.70 10.18
N VAL A 265 8.25 -9.06 9.09
CA VAL A 265 8.51 -8.45 7.77
C VAL A 265 8.10 -6.99 7.74
N THR A 266 7.02 -6.61 8.43
CA THR A 266 6.59 -5.22 8.56
C THR A 266 7.63 -4.37 9.28
N ILE A 267 8.23 -4.87 10.37
CA ILE A 267 9.31 -4.19 11.08
C ILE A 267 10.51 -3.99 10.15
N MET A 268 10.97 -5.06 9.50
CA MET A 268 12.13 -5.01 8.61
C MET A 268 11.90 -4.08 7.41
N LEU A 269 10.77 -4.25 6.71
CA LEU A 269 10.41 -3.44 5.55
C LEU A 269 10.23 -1.98 5.93
N GLY A 270 9.41 -1.69 6.94
CA GLY A 270 9.13 -0.32 7.36
C GLY A 270 10.40 0.43 7.76
N THR A 271 11.21 -0.16 8.63
CA THR A 271 12.46 0.46 9.11
C THR A 271 13.44 0.72 7.97
N THR A 272 13.63 -0.26 7.07
CA THR A 272 14.61 -0.12 5.98
C THR A 272 14.14 0.81 4.86
N VAL A 273 12.85 0.78 4.53
CA VAL A 273 12.27 1.75 3.57
C VAL A 273 12.34 3.17 4.12
N GLY A 274 12.00 3.36 5.40
CA GLY A 274 12.19 4.65 6.07
C GLY A 274 13.64 5.12 6.02
N ALA A 275 14.60 4.22 6.19
CA ALA A 275 16.02 4.54 6.16
C ALA A 275 16.53 4.97 4.78
N THR A 276 15.82 4.71 3.68
CA THR A 276 16.17 5.26 2.36
C THR A 276 15.77 6.72 2.19
N ALA A 277 14.95 7.28 3.11
CA ALA A 277 14.52 8.66 3.09
C ALA A 277 15.59 9.60 3.66
N ASN A 278 16.64 9.85 2.90
CA ASN A 278 17.64 10.87 3.24
C ASN A 278 17.24 12.27 2.75
N GLY A 279 17.83 13.32 3.34
CA GLY A 279 17.46 14.71 3.03
C GLY A 279 17.75 15.10 1.57
N GLU A 280 18.76 14.54 0.93
CA GLU A 280 19.11 14.88 -0.45
C GLU A 280 18.08 14.39 -1.47
N ILE A 281 17.45 13.23 -1.21
CA ILE A 281 16.42 12.63 -2.06
C ILE A 281 15.04 13.17 -1.69
N PHE A 282 14.74 13.23 -0.40
CA PHE A 282 13.38 13.51 0.08
C PHE A 282 12.96 14.97 -0.07
N LEU A 283 13.91 15.92 -0.04
CA LEU A 283 13.62 17.35 -0.16
C LEU A 283 13.62 17.87 -1.61
N ARG A 284 13.59 16.98 -2.60
CA ARG A 284 13.48 17.36 -4.01
C ARG A 284 12.05 17.74 -4.39
N VAL A 285 11.91 18.58 -5.43
CA VAL A 285 10.60 18.95 -6.00
C VAL A 285 9.82 17.70 -6.46
N GLN A 286 10.52 16.68 -6.96
CA GLN A 286 9.91 15.41 -7.35
C GLN A 286 9.17 14.72 -6.19
N THR A 287 9.69 14.77 -4.98
CA THR A 287 9.02 14.18 -3.80
C THR A 287 7.72 14.90 -3.48
N LEU A 288 7.70 16.23 -3.53
CA LEU A 288 6.46 17.01 -3.36
C LEU A 288 5.43 16.70 -4.45
N ALA A 289 5.90 16.56 -5.68
CA ALA A 289 5.06 16.15 -6.81
C ALA A 289 4.48 14.75 -6.61
N ILE A 290 5.28 13.76 -6.16
CA ILE A 290 4.82 12.40 -5.83
C ILE A 290 3.74 12.44 -4.76
N ILE A 291 3.94 13.22 -3.69
CA ILE A 291 2.96 13.40 -2.62
C ILE A 291 1.65 13.97 -3.18
N ALA A 292 1.69 15.03 -3.96
CA ALA A 292 0.48 15.63 -4.54
C ALA A 292 -0.25 14.67 -5.49
N MET A 293 0.50 14.00 -6.39
CA MET A 293 -0.06 13.05 -7.34
C MET A 293 -0.64 11.81 -6.67
N GLY A 294 -0.02 11.31 -5.61
CA GLY A 294 -0.54 10.19 -4.83
C GLY A 294 -1.89 10.51 -4.18
N LEU A 295 -2.06 11.71 -3.65
CA LEU A 295 -3.34 12.17 -3.11
C LEU A 295 -4.44 12.21 -4.19
N LEU A 296 -4.11 12.77 -5.35
CA LEU A 296 -5.02 12.81 -6.49
C LEU A 296 -5.36 11.39 -6.98
N ALA A 297 -4.36 10.51 -7.09
CA ALA A 297 -4.55 9.12 -7.48
C ALA A 297 -5.59 8.42 -6.60
N PHE A 298 -5.47 8.61 -5.30
CA PHE A 298 -6.39 8.04 -4.31
C PHE A 298 -7.81 8.58 -4.43
N ALA A 299 -7.94 9.89 -4.66
CA ALA A 299 -9.23 10.51 -4.91
C ALA A 299 -9.88 9.96 -6.18
N PHE A 300 -9.13 9.87 -7.28
CA PHE A 300 -9.63 9.35 -8.55
C PHE A 300 -9.95 7.85 -8.50
N ALA A 301 -9.20 7.05 -7.73
CA ALA A 301 -9.53 5.65 -7.51
C ALA A 301 -10.91 5.50 -6.82
N THR A 302 -11.17 6.32 -5.80
CA THR A 302 -12.48 6.36 -5.14
C THR A 302 -13.58 6.81 -6.10
N VAL A 303 -13.32 7.84 -6.90
CA VAL A 303 -14.25 8.33 -7.94
C VAL A 303 -14.58 7.24 -8.94
N GLY A 304 -13.59 6.57 -9.51
CA GLY A 304 -13.76 5.51 -10.50
C GLY A 304 -14.62 4.36 -9.97
N GLY A 305 -14.33 3.88 -8.76
CA GLY A 305 -15.11 2.83 -8.12
C GLY A 305 -16.57 3.23 -7.87
N ILE A 306 -16.83 4.45 -7.36
CA ILE A 306 -18.19 4.93 -7.11
C ILE A 306 -18.95 5.14 -8.41
N LEU A 307 -18.35 5.71 -9.44
CA LEU A 307 -19.01 5.94 -10.73
C LEU A 307 -19.47 4.63 -11.36
N LEU A 308 -18.60 3.60 -11.38
CA LEU A 308 -19.04 2.28 -11.84
C LEU A 308 -20.09 1.67 -10.91
N GLY A 309 -19.99 1.89 -9.60
CA GLY A 309 -21.04 1.51 -8.64
C GLY A 309 -22.40 2.13 -8.96
N LYS A 310 -22.43 3.39 -9.39
CA LYS A 310 -23.67 4.05 -9.86
C LYS A 310 -24.19 3.46 -11.15
N VAL A 311 -23.32 3.16 -12.11
CA VAL A 311 -23.73 2.49 -13.35
C VAL A 311 -24.34 1.14 -13.04
N LEU A 312 -23.72 0.34 -12.18
CA LEU A 312 -24.26 -0.95 -11.75
C LEU A 312 -25.57 -0.80 -10.96
N CYS A 313 -25.69 0.25 -10.13
CA CYS A 313 -26.93 0.58 -9.44
C CYS A 313 -28.06 0.83 -10.44
N ALA A 314 -27.81 1.64 -11.47
CA ALA A 314 -28.77 1.96 -12.52
C ALA A 314 -29.17 0.72 -13.33
N ILE A 315 -28.22 -0.08 -13.79
CA ILE A 315 -28.45 -1.30 -14.58
C ILE A 315 -29.23 -2.34 -13.77
N THR A 316 -28.96 -2.46 -12.47
CA THR A 316 -29.62 -3.45 -11.60
C THR A 316 -30.96 -2.96 -11.02
N GLY A 317 -31.42 -1.76 -11.38
CA GLY A 317 -32.65 -1.19 -10.84
C GLY A 317 -32.59 -0.92 -9.34
N GLY A 318 -31.46 -0.39 -8.85
CA GLY A 318 -31.29 0.00 -7.46
C GLY A 318 -30.96 -1.15 -6.49
N LYS A 319 -30.43 -2.29 -6.97
CA LYS A 319 -30.07 -3.43 -6.12
C LYS A 319 -28.66 -3.37 -5.56
N ILE A 320 -27.77 -2.59 -6.17
CA ILE A 320 -26.38 -2.42 -5.76
C ILE A 320 -26.22 -1.02 -5.18
N ASN A 321 -25.69 -0.94 -3.96
CA ASN A 321 -25.36 0.34 -3.33
C ASN A 321 -24.04 0.88 -3.89
N PRO A 322 -24.01 2.08 -4.53
CA PRO A 322 -22.79 2.61 -5.13
C PRO A 322 -21.63 2.81 -4.16
N LEU A 323 -21.92 2.96 -2.86
CA LEU A 323 -20.88 3.11 -1.83
C LEU A 323 -19.87 1.96 -1.82
N ILE A 324 -20.27 0.73 -2.17
CA ILE A 324 -19.35 -0.39 -2.18
C ILE A 324 -18.23 -0.24 -3.22
N GLY A 325 -18.46 0.55 -4.27
CA GLY A 325 -17.46 0.85 -5.29
C GLY A 325 -16.25 1.62 -4.73
N SER A 326 -16.44 2.49 -3.72
CA SER A 326 -15.33 3.17 -3.06
C SER A 326 -14.34 2.23 -2.39
N ALA A 327 -14.78 1.01 -2.06
CA ALA A 327 -13.94 -0.01 -1.46
C ALA A 327 -13.08 -0.77 -2.48
N GLY A 328 -13.19 -0.49 -3.78
CA GLY A 328 -12.38 -1.11 -4.83
C GLY A 328 -10.87 -0.79 -4.77
N VAL A 329 -10.45 0.13 -3.91
CA VAL A 329 -9.04 0.35 -3.57
C VAL A 329 -8.52 -0.78 -2.69
N SER A 330 -7.23 -1.13 -2.83
CA SER A 330 -6.62 -2.31 -2.17
C SER A 330 -6.41 -2.19 -0.66
N ALA A 331 -6.82 -1.10 -0.03
CA ALA A 331 -6.66 -0.90 1.42
C ALA A 331 -7.63 -1.78 2.24
N VAL A 332 -7.30 -3.04 2.37
CA VAL A 332 -8.11 -4.08 3.05
C VAL A 332 -7.81 -4.09 4.55
N PRO A 333 -8.83 -4.11 5.44
CA PRO A 333 -10.28 -3.93 5.20
C PRO A 333 -10.75 -2.48 5.39
N MET A 334 -9.84 -1.51 5.38
CA MET A 334 -10.11 -0.13 5.80
C MET A 334 -11.15 0.56 4.91
N ALA A 335 -11.00 0.48 3.58
CA ALA A 335 -11.92 1.10 2.64
C ALA A 335 -13.35 0.49 2.73
N ALA A 336 -13.45 -0.82 2.97
CA ALA A 336 -14.72 -1.48 3.19
C ALA A 336 -15.41 -1.00 4.49
N ARG A 337 -14.64 -0.77 5.56
CA ARG A 337 -15.16 -0.20 6.82
C ARG A 337 -15.65 1.23 6.62
N VAL A 338 -14.97 2.04 5.81
CA VAL A 338 -15.43 3.40 5.50
C VAL A 338 -16.74 3.37 4.74
N ALA A 339 -16.89 2.49 3.74
CA ALA A 339 -18.15 2.30 3.03
C ALA A 339 -19.29 1.91 3.98
N GLN A 340 -19.05 0.97 4.91
CA GLN A 340 -19.98 0.61 5.97
C GLN A 340 -20.35 1.80 6.85
N THR A 341 -19.37 2.57 7.30
CA THR A 341 -19.58 3.71 8.22
C THR A 341 -20.44 4.79 7.56
N VAL A 342 -20.19 5.10 6.29
CA VAL A 342 -20.96 6.10 5.54
C VAL A 342 -22.39 5.60 5.28
N GLY A 343 -22.54 4.32 4.90
CA GLY A 343 -23.88 3.72 4.68
C GLY A 343 -24.71 3.65 5.97
N ALA A 344 -24.10 3.23 7.09
CA ALA A 344 -24.81 3.14 8.37
C ALA A 344 -25.24 4.50 8.93
N LYS A 345 -24.54 5.60 8.62
CA LYS A 345 -24.96 6.96 8.99
C LYS A 345 -26.25 7.40 8.28
N GLU A 346 -26.50 6.90 7.09
CA GLU A 346 -27.69 7.23 6.31
C GLU A 346 -28.86 6.24 6.56
N ASN A 347 -28.51 4.98 6.88
CA ASN A 347 -29.47 3.93 7.24
C ASN A 347 -28.78 2.93 8.21
N PRO A 348 -29.11 2.97 9.52
CA PRO A 348 -28.48 2.12 10.54
C PRO A 348 -28.66 0.61 10.31
N THR A 349 -29.68 0.20 9.54
CA THR A 349 -29.93 -1.21 9.23
C THR A 349 -29.13 -1.70 8.01
N ASN A 350 -28.31 -0.83 7.39
CA ASN A 350 -27.58 -1.14 6.17
C ASN A 350 -26.21 -1.74 6.49
N PHE A 351 -26.06 -3.05 6.31
CA PHE A 351 -24.82 -3.79 6.50
C PHE A 351 -24.08 -3.95 5.18
N LEU A 352 -23.30 -2.93 4.80
CA LEU A 352 -22.53 -2.93 3.55
C LEU A 352 -21.17 -3.63 3.65
N LEU A 353 -20.65 -3.89 4.86
CA LEU A 353 -19.28 -4.36 5.06
C LEU A 353 -18.96 -5.60 4.20
N MET A 354 -19.76 -6.64 4.28
CA MET A 354 -19.54 -7.87 3.52
C MET A 354 -19.63 -7.67 2.00
N HIS A 355 -20.49 -6.77 1.56
CA HIS A 355 -20.59 -6.42 0.14
C HIS A 355 -19.42 -5.55 -0.33
N ALA A 356 -18.91 -4.66 0.51
CA ALA A 356 -17.76 -3.83 0.24
C ALA A 356 -16.43 -4.60 0.28
N MET A 357 -16.35 -5.70 1.05
CA MET A 357 -15.19 -6.58 1.05
C MET A 357 -14.93 -7.24 -0.31
N GLY A 358 -15.96 -7.54 -1.09
CA GLY A 358 -15.79 -8.07 -2.44
C GLY A 358 -14.96 -7.18 -3.35
N PRO A 359 -15.39 -5.93 -3.62
CA PRO A 359 -14.59 -4.95 -4.36
C PRO A 359 -13.23 -4.66 -3.74
N ASN A 360 -13.14 -4.62 -2.40
CA ASN A 360 -11.91 -4.32 -1.68
C ASN A 360 -10.82 -5.36 -1.95
N VAL A 361 -11.19 -6.63 -1.91
CA VAL A 361 -10.30 -7.75 -2.21
C VAL A 361 -10.01 -7.85 -3.72
N ALA A 362 -10.99 -7.53 -4.57
CA ALA A 362 -10.79 -7.41 -6.01
C ALA A 362 -9.75 -6.33 -6.36
N GLY A 363 -9.71 -5.24 -5.58
CA GLY A 363 -8.68 -4.20 -5.69
C GLY A 363 -7.26 -4.72 -5.53
N VAL A 364 -7.02 -5.63 -4.58
CA VAL A 364 -5.68 -6.23 -4.36
C VAL A 364 -5.23 -7.04 -5.57
N ILE A 365 -6.14 -7.82 -6.16
CA ILE A 365 -5.85 -8.52 -7.42
C ILE A 365 -5.60 -7.51 -8.54
N GLY A 366 -6.42 -6.46 -8.61
CA GLY A 366 -6.32 -5.40 -9.62
C GLY A 366 -4.98 -4.64 -9.54
N SER A 367 -4.53 -4.25 -8.35
CA SER A 367 -3.24 -3.58 -8.16
C SER A 367 -2.06 -4.48 -8.52
N ALA A 368 -2.12 -5.78 -8.16
CA ALA A 368 -1.10 -6.76 -8.53
C ALA A 368 -1.04 -6.97 -10.06
N VAL A 369 -2.19 -7.02 -10.74
CA VAL A 369 -2.26 -7.13 -12.21
C VAL A 369 -1.74 -5.85 -12.88
N ALA A 370 -2.10 -4.67 -12.38
CA ALA A 370 -1.58 -3.40 -12.88
C ALA A 370 -0.04 -3.32 -12.70
N ALA A 371 0.47 -3.78 -11.55
CA ALA A 371 1.89 -3.88 -11.31
C ALA A 371 2.58 -4.81 -12.31
N GLY A 372 2.03 -5.98 -12.55
CA GLY A 372 2.55 -6.92 -13.54
C GLY A 372 2.57 -6.33 -14.95
N TYR A 373 1.52 -5.61 -15.32
CA TYR A 373 1.46 -4.89 -16.60
C TYR A 373 2.57 -3.83 -16.72
N PHE A 374 2.77 -2.99 -15.69
CA PHE A 374 3.84 -2.01 -15.67
C PHE A 374 5.23 -2.65 -15.72
N MET A 375 5.42 -3.76 -15.02
CA MET A 375 6.68 -4.53 -15.10
C MET A 375 6.94 -5.04 -16.52
N LEU A 376 5.91 -5.52 -17.21
CA LEU A 376 6.04 -5.99 -18.59
C LEU A 376 6.40 -4.86 -19.56
N MET A 377 5.80 -3.68 -19.36
CA MET A 377 5.95 -2.56 -20.29
C MET A 377 7.21 -1.73 -20.05
N PHE A 378 7.71 -1.63 -18.81
CA PHE A 378 8.76 -0.67 -18.44
C PHE A 378 10.01 -1.28 -17.81
N LYS A 379 10.00 -2.58 -17.50
CA LYS A 379 11.22 -3.27 -17.06
C LYS A 379 11.97 -3.72 -18.33
N SER A 380 12.91 -2.89 -18.79
CA SER A 380 13.89 -3.23 -19.84
C SER A 380 14.98 -4.12 -19.29
#